data_dfa58686179569e56c37b2ae1cad9467
#
_entry.id   dfa58686179569e56c37b2ae1cad9467
#
_cell.length_a   1.000
_cell.length_b   1.000
_cell.length_c   1.000
_cell.angle_alpha   90.00
_cell.angle_beta   90.00
_cell.angle_gamma   90.00
#
_symmetry.space_group_name_H-M   'P 1'
#
loop_
_entity.id
_entity.type
_entity.pdbx_description
1 polymer ?
#
loop_
_entity_poly.entity_id
_entity_poly.type
_entity_poly.pdbx_seq_one_letter_code
_entity_poly.pdbx_strand_id
1 'polypeptide(L)'
;DRLGGSLSGLRQLLRSDFDGLFSGVHILPFFDPFDGADAGFDPIDHTAVDPRLGSWQDVADLGTDYSIMADLIVNHVSSDSPQFRDVRKNAGASPFWDMFLRKSDVFPKDLPDSLVAEEIGRIYRPRPGAPFTAIQLDDGSTVDFWTTFSDTQLDINVEVTAGREYLDSILRKFSQARVREIRLDAAGYAIKRRGTACFMLPETFEFISELSRRANELGMQTLVEIHSHYQTQIAIASSVGRVYDFALPPLVLHSLYTGDFDALKRWLAVAPRNCVTVLDTHDGIGIHDVARQGGLEGLLADDEVDSLVNTIHKKTGGESARASGHAASNLDIYQVNSTYYDALGRSDAMYLIARAIQFFAPGTPQVYYVGLLAGGNDMS
;
A
#
# COMPACT_ATOMS: atom_id res chain seq x y z
N ASP A 1 8.75 15.50 0.75
CA ASP A 1 9.31 16.76 1.30
C ASP A 1 10.49 16.52 2.23
N ARG A 2 10.51 15.41 2.99
CA ARG A 2 11.57 15.12 4.00
C ARG A 2 12.95 14.83 3.38
N LEU A 3 13.00 14.37 2.13
CA LEU A 3 14.25 14.19 1.39
C LEU A 3 14.28 15.18 0.24
N GLY A 4 15.13 16.21 0.32
CA GLY A 4 15.28 17.24 -0.69
C GLY A 4 14.31 18.43 -0.59
N GLY A 5 13.27 18.39 0.25
CA GLY A 5 12.30 19.46 0.48
C GLY A 5 11.25 19.63 -0.63
N SER A 6 11.59 19.35 -1.89
CA SER A 6 10.73 19.43 -3.07
C SER A 6 11.17 18.43 -4.14
N LEU A 7 10.39 18.26 -5.21
CA LEU A 7 10.75 17.40 -6.34
C LEU A 7 12.03 17.88 -7.03
N SER A 8 12.20 19.18 -7.22
CA SER A 8 13.43 19.75 -7.77
C SER A 8 14.62 19.57 -6.84
N GLY A 9 14.44 19.75 -5.52
CA GLY A 9 15.47 19.50 -4.52
C GLY A 9 15.86 18.02 -4.43
N LEU A 10 14.89 17.11 -4.54
CA LEU A 10 15.16 15.67 -4.64
C LEU A 10 16.02 15.34 -5.86
N ARG A 11 15.69 15.92 -7.04
CA ARG A 11 16.48 15.73 -8.25
C ARG A 11 17.93 16.23 -8.07
N GLN A 12 18.11 17.38 -7.43
CA GLN A 12 19.44 17.91 -7.14
C GLN A 12 20.23 16.96 -6.24
N LEU A 13 19.63 16.48 -5.15
CA LEU A 13 20.26 15.54 -4.21
C LEU A 13 20.67 14.23 -4.88
N LEU A 14 19.80 13.67 -5.73
CA LEU A 14 20.08 12.45 -6.47
C LEU A 14 21.23 12.60 -7.48
N ARG A 15 21.42 13.80 -8.04
CA ARG A 15 22.49 14.11 -8.99
C ARG A 15 23.78 14.60 -8.33
N SER A 16 23.79 14.78 -7.01
CA SER A 16 24.97 15.18 -6.23
C SER A 16 25.41 14.11 -5.27
N ASP A 17 24.81 14.07 -4.07
CA ASP A 17 25.23 13.18 -2.98
C ASP A 17 24.96 11.70 -3.26
N PHE A 18 23.95 11.40 -4.11
CA PHE A 18 23.57 10.04 -4.50
C PHE A 18 23.84 9.71 -5.97
N ASP A 19 24.71 10.50 -6.62
CA ASP A 19 25.03 10.28 -8.04
C ASP A 19 25.53 8.85 -8.29
N GLY A 20 24.94 8.20 -9.30
CA GLY A 20 25.27 6.83 -9.69
C GLY A 20 24.82 5.71 -8.75
N LEU A 21 24.14 6.03 -7.62
CA LEU A 21 23.69 4.98 -6.68
C LEU A 21 22.37 4.33 -7.07
N PHE A 22 21.47 5.07 -7.73
CA PHE A 22 20.11 4.62 -8.04
C PHE A 22 19.80 4.76 -9.53
N SER A 23 19.12 3.76 -10.09
CA SER A 23 18.58 3.80 -11.46
C SER A 23 17.12 4.24 -11.51
N GLY A 24 16.41 4.12 -10.39
CA GLY A 24 15.00 4.49 -10.27
C GLY A 24 14.67 5.10 -8.92
N VAL A 25 13.56 5.80 -8.87
CA VAL A 25 13.05 6.49 -7.68
C VAL A 25 11.55 6.26 -7.54
N HIS A 26 11.12 5.72 -6.42
CA HIS A 26 9.72 5.69 -6.03
C HIS A 26 9.41 6.97 -5.26
N ILE A 27 8.53 7.78 -5.81
CA ILE A 27 8.02 8.98 -5.15
C ILE A 27 6.69 8.60 -4.51
N LEU A 28 6.65 8.58 -3.16
CA LEU A 28 5.41 8.41 -2.41
C LEU A 28 4.37 9.47 -2.81
N PRO A 29 3.08 9.30 -2.50
CA PRO A 29 2.05 10.18 -3.00
C PRO A 29 2.40 11.66 -2.85
N PHE A 30 2.51 12.32 -3.99
CA PHE A 30 2.89 13.73 -4.12
C PHE A 30 1.74 14.58 -4.67
N PHE A 31 0.54 14.01 -4.65
CA PHE A 31 -0.69 14.63 -5.13
C PHE A 31 -1.21 15.65 -4.12
N ASP A 32 -2.18 16.45 -4.54
CA ASP A 32 -2.90 17.37 -3.64
C ASP A 32 -3.64 16.57 -2.55
N PRO A 33 -3.18 16.57 -1.28
CA PRO A 33 -3.70 15.70 -0.24
C PRO A 33 -4.91 16.35 0.46
N PHE A 34 -5.74 15.53 1.12
CA PHE A 34 -6.81 16.02 1.98
C PHE A 34 -6.22 16.79 3.18
N ASP A 35 -5.41 16.13 3.99
CA ASP A 35 -4.72 16.74 5.13
C ASP A 35 -3.27 16.25 5.29
N GLY A 36 -2.88 15.23 4.55
CA GLY A 36 -1.57 14.60 4.60
C GLY A 36 -1.34 13.70 5.81
N ALA A 37 -2.38 13.44 6.62
CA ALA A 37 -2.27 12.59 7.80
C ALA A 37 -1.96 11.12 7.46
N ASP A 38 -2.40 10.66 6.27
CA ASP A 38 -2.14 9.31 5.75
C ASP A 38 -0.97 9.31 4.74
N ALA A 39 0.09 10.07 5.01
CA ALA A 39 1.29 10.19 4.16
C ALA A 39 1.00 10.55 2.69
N GLY A 40 -0.17 11.16 2.41
CA GLY A 40 -0.63 11.54 1.08
C GLY A 40 -1.45 10.46 0.36
N PHE A 41 -1.76 9.34 1.02
CA PHE A 41 -2.65 8.30 0.49
C PHE A 41 -4.14 8.67 0.59
N ASP A 42 -4.43 9.94 0.82
CA ASP A 42 -5.76 10.56 0.87
C ASP A 42 -5.92 11.71 -0.16
N PRO A 43 -5.60 11.52 -1.44
CA PRO A 43 -5.57 12.61 -2.39
C PRO A 43 -6.96 13.20 -2.64
N ILE A 44 -7.03 14.54 -2.68
CA ILE A 44 -8.18 15.26 -3.22
C ILE A 44 -8.20 15.11 -4.74
N ASP A 45 -7.04 15.22 -5.39
CA ASP A 45 -6.90 15.08 -6.83
C ASP A 45 -5.58 14.39 -7.20
N HIS A 46 -5.66 13.14 -7.66
CA HIS A 46 -4.51 12.39 -8.17
C HIS A 46 -3.88 12.99 -9.44
N THR A 47 -4.56 13.89 -10.12
CA THR A 47 -4.06 14.54 -11.34
C THR A 47 -3.39 15.88 -11.08
N ALA A 48 -3.41 16.36 -9.83
CA ALA A 48 -2.73 17.57 -9.37
C ALA A 48 -1.55 17.20 -8.46
N VAL A 49 -0.43 17.90 -8.60
CA VAL A 49 0.72 17.81 -7.68
C VAL A 49 0.50 18.79 -6.54
N ASP A 50 0.82 18.40 -5.32
CA ASP A 50 0.88 19.32 -4.18
C ASP A 50 1.81 20.49 -4.51
N PRO A 51 1.28 21.73 -4.55
CA PRO A 51 2.09 22.88 -4.96
C PRO A 51 3.27 23.17 -4.02
N ARG A 52 3.26 22.62 -2.81
CA ARG A 52 4.39 22.69 -1.87
C ARG A 52 5.58 21.84 -2.34
N LEU A 53 5.30 20.76 -3.09
CA LEU A 53 6.31 19.82 -3.56
C LEU A 53 6.84 20.15 -4.95
N GLY A 54 6.01 20.76 -5.81
CA GLY A 54 6.40 21.11 -7.17
C GLY A 54 5.27 20.95 -8.19
N SER A 55 5.62 20.45 -9.36
CA SER A 55 4.73 20.33 -10.51
C SER A 55 4.93 19.00 -11.27
N TRP A 56 4.02 18.69 -12.19
CA TRP A 56 4.21 17.58 -13.13
C TRP A 56 5.44 17.73 -14.03
N GLN A 57 5.88 18.98 -14.27
CA GLN A 57 7.12 19.20 -15.02
C GLN A 57 8.34 18.73 -14.22
N ASP A 58 8.35 18.93 -12.90
CA ASP A 58 9.43 18.46 -12.03
C ASP A 58 9.49 16.92 -12.01
N VAL A 59 8.33 16.24 -12.01
CA VAL A 59 8.26 14.77 -12.15
C VAL A 59 8.81 14.33 -13.49
N ALA A 60 8.41 15.00 -14.59
CA ALA A 60 8.89 14.68 -15.94
C ALA A 60 10.40 14.91 -16.07
N ASP A 61 10.93 15.93 -15.42
CA ASP A 61 12.36 16.25 -15.40
C ASP A 61 13.17 15.20 -14.62
N LEU A 62 12.65 14.72 -13.48
CA LEU A 62 13.20 13.54 -12.79
C LEU A 62 13.19 12.30 -13.70
N GLY A 63 12.10 12.11 -14.45
CA GLY A 63 11.94 11.00 -15.41
C GLY A 63 12.90 11.05 -16.60
N THR A 64 13.68 12.12 -16.81
CA THR A 64 14.78 12.13 -17.77
C THR A 64 16.02 11.41 -17.28
N ASP A 65 16.23 11.41 -15.97
CA ASP A 65 17.46 10.93 -15.34
C ASP A 65 17.25 9.55 -14.69
N TYR A 66 16.03 9.26 -14.19
CA TYR A 66 15.69 8.07 -13.40
C TYR A 66 14.40 7.39 -13.90
N SER A 67 14.28 6.09 -13.66
CA SER A 67 12.97 5.42 -13.78
C SER A 67 12.09 5.86 -12.61
N ILE A 68 10.98 6.53 -12.89
CA ILE A 68 10.07 7.03 -11.86
C ILE A 68 8.96 6.01 -11.61
N MET A 69 8.78 5.66 -10.33
CA MET A 69 7.61 4.96 -9.81
C MET A 69 6.72 5.94 -9.05
N ALA A 70 5.42 5.85 -9.26
CA ALA A 70 4.40 6.62 -8.54
C ALA A 70 3.28 5.70 -8.05
N ASP A 71 2.59 6.09 -6.98
CA ASP A 71 1.44 5.34 -6.46
C ASP A 71 0.17 5.65 -7.24
N LEU A 72 -0.57 4.61 -7.59
CA LEU A 72 -1.96 4.69 -8.02
C LEU A 72 -2.83 4.10 -6.92
N ILE A 73 -3.54 4.95 -6.19
CA ILE A 73 -4.48 4.53 -5.16
C ILE A 73 -5.77 4.09 -5.86
N VAL A 74 -5.94 2.77 -6.02
CA VAL A 74 -7.01 2.23 -6.85
C VAL A 74 -8.34 2.09 -6.12
N ASN A 75 -8.29 1.99 -4.79
CA ASN A 75 -9.48 1.70 -3.99
C ASN A 75 -10.32 2.94 -3.66
N HIS A 76 -9.71 4.08 -3.41
CA HIS A 76 -10.42 5.23 -2.85
C HIS A 76 -9.87 6.58 -3.33
N VAL A 77 -10.65 7.62 -3.06
CA VAL A 77 -10.30 9.03 -3.19
C VAL A 77 -10.95 9.83 -2.07
N SER A 78 -10.41 11.00 -1.76
CA SER A 78 -10.93 11.86 -0.70
C SER A 78 -12.39 12.27 -0.91
N SER A 79 -13.15 12.38 0.20
CA SER A 79 -14.48 12.97 0.25
C SER A 79 -14.51 14.46 -0.20
N ASP A 80 -13.34 15.10 -0.28
CA ASP A 80 -13.17 16.46 -0.79
C ASP A 80 -12.76 16.51 -2.27
N SER A 81 -12.73 15.37 -2.95
CA SER A 81 -12.45 15.33 -4.39
C SER A 81 -13.47 16.13 -5.20
N PRO A 82 -13.08 16.76 -6.32
CA PRO A 82 -13.99 17.46 -7.20
C PRO A 82 -15.18 16.60 -7.64
N GLN A 83 -14.95 15.32 -7.89
CA GLN A 83 -15.97 14.34 -8.27
C GLN A 83 -17.00 14.13 -7.16
N PHE A 84 -16.54 13.97 -5.91
CA PHE A 84 -17.47 13.77 -4.81
C PHE A 84 -18.19 15.05 -4.38
N ARG A 85 -17.55 16.21 -4.48
CA ARG A 85 -18.23 17.49 -4.30
C ARG A 85 -19.39 17.68 -5.30
N ASP A 86 -19.22 17.22 -6.55
CA ASP A 86 -20.31 17.20 -7.52
C ASP A 86 -21.42 16.23 -7.11
N VAL A 87 -21.07 15.03 -6.64
CA VAL A 87 -22.04 14.06 -6.09
C VAL A 87 -22.81 14.62 -4.92
N ARG A 88 -22.14 15.29 -3.97
CA ARG A 88 -22.84 15.92 -2.82
C ARG A 88 -23.86 16.95 -3.27
N LYS A 89 -23.55 17.75 -4.28
CA LYS A 89 -24.39 18.82 -4.80
C LYS A 89 -25.54 18.31 -5.67
N ASN A 90 -25.29 17.34 -6.54
CA ASN A 90 -26.20 16.94 -7.61
C ASN A 90 -26.81 15.56 -7.38
N ALA A 91 -26.41 14.83 -6.33
CA ALA A 91 -26.88 13.49 -5.99
C ALA A 91 -26.87 12.56 -7.23
N GLY A 92 -27.95 11.81 -7.46
CA GLY A 92 -28.09 10.90 -8.60
C GLY A 92 -28.04 11.52 -10.00
N ALA A 93 -28.07 12.86 -10.10
CA ALA A 93 -27.89 13.57 -11.37
C ALA A 93 -26.40 13.87 -11.69
N SER A 94 -25.50 13.63 -10.75
CA SER A 94 -24.06 13.77 -10.96
C SER A 94 -23.54 12.72 -11.97
N PRO A 95 -22.70 13.09 -12.95
CA PRO A 95 -22.04 12.12 -13.82
C PRO A 95 -21.08 11.19 -13.06
N PHE A 96 -20.69 11.56 -11.83
CA PHE A 96 -19.81 10.78 -10.95
C PHE A 96 -20.57 9.94 -9.93
N TRP A 97 -21.93 9.94 -9.96
CA TRP A 97 -22.73 9.22 -8.97
C TRP A 97 -22.35 7.75 -8.83
N ASP A 98 -22.18 7.06 -9.95
CA ASP A 98 -21.83 5.65 -9.97
C ASP A 98 -20.33 5.37 -9.74
N MET A 99 -19.49 6.42 -9.77
CA MET A 99 -18.06 6.30 -9.47
C MET A 99 -17.81 5.88 -8.01
N PHE A 100 -18.67 6.28 -7.09
CA PHE A 100 -18.53 6.01 -5.67
C PHE A 100 -19.41 4.83 -5.26
N LEU A 101 -18.78 3.83 -4.63
CA LEU A 101 -19.48 2.62 -4.20
C LEU A 101 -20.39 2.93 -3.01
N ARG A 102 -21.67 2.54 -3.10
CA ARG A 102 -22.66 2.69 -2.05
C ARG A 102 -22.96 1.34 -1.40
N LYS A 103 -23.38 1.35 -0.15
CA LYS A 103 -23.85 0.15 0.54
C LYS A 103 -24.93 -0.57 -0.27
N SER A 104 -25.86 0.18 -0.87
CA SER A 104 -26.96 -0.38 -1.69
C SER A 104 -26.51 -1.09 -2.96
N ASP A 105 -25.32 -0.81 -3.46
CA ASP A 105 -24.78 -1.47 -4.67
C ASP A 105 -24.36 -2.92 -4.37
N VAL A 106 -24.01 -3.21 -3.10
CA VAL A 106 -23.60 -4.54 -2.64
C VAL A 106 -24.69 -5.20 -1.82
N PHE A 107 -25.42 -4.45 -0.99
CA PHE A 107 -26.48 -4.93 -0.10
C PHE A 107 -27.84 -4.33 -0.52
N PRO A 108 -28.61 -5.05 -1.39
CA PRO A 108 -29.96 -4.61 -1.77
C PRO A 108 -30.87 -4.36 -0.55
N LYS A 109 -31.76 -3.37 -0.67
CA LYS A 109 -32.61 -2.91 0.45
C LYS A 109 -33.65 -3.93 0.93
N ASP A 110 -33.92 -4.96 0.16
CA ASP A 110 -34.86 -6.05 0.48
C ASP A 110 -34.27 -7.17 1.32
N LEU A 111 -32.97 -7.07 1.64
CA LEU A 111 -32.31 -8.06 2.50
C LEU A 111 -32.68 -7.87 3.97
N PRO A 112 -32.84 -8.97 4.75
CA PRO A 112 -33.01 -8.88 6.19
C PRO A 112 -31.80 -8.22 6.87
N ASP A 113 -32.04 -7.28 7.80
CA ASP A 113 -30.99 -6.57 8.53
C ASP A 113 -30.02 -7.51 9.26
N SER A 114 -30.52 -8.63 9.80
CA SER A 114 -29.70 -9.64 10.48
C SER A 114 -28.69 -10.29 9.54
N LEU A 115 -29.09 -10.58 8.30
CA LEU A 115 -28.21 -11.15 7.28
C LEU A 115 -27.17 -10.11 6.84
N VAL A 116 -27.58 -8.86 6.63
CA VAL A 116 -26.66 -7.77 6.29
C VAL A 116 -25.61 -7.58 7.38
N ALA A 117 -26.02 -7.59 8.66
CA ALA A 117 -25.09 -7.47 9.78
C ALA A 117 -24.11 -8.65 9.85
N GLU A 118 -24.57 -9.88 9.63
CA GLU A 118 -23.72 -11.06 9.57
C GLU A 118 -22.68 -10.98 8.44
N GLU A 119 -23.12 -10.61 7.23
CA GLU A 119 -22.26 -10.51 6.07
C GLU A 119 -21.23 -9.36 6.21
N ILE A 120 -21.63 -8.22 6.79
CA ILE A 120 -20.72 -7.11 7.13
C ILE A 120 -19.64 -7.58 8.11
N GLY A 121 -19.99 -8.43 9.08
CA GLY A 121 -19.04 -8.98 10.05
C GLY A 121 -17.94 -9.86 9.41
N ARG A 122 -18.13 -10.33 8.17
CA ARG A 122 -17.15 -11.13 7.43
C ARG A 122 -16.19 -10.28 6.58
N ILE A 123 -16.49 -8.98 6.40
CA ILE A 123 -15.67 -8.08 5.58
C ILE A 123 -14.32 -7.87 6.27
N TYR A 124 -13.25 -8.20 5.57
CA TYR A 124 -11.90 -7.92 6.04
C TYR A 124 -11.60 -6.43 5.94
N ARG A 125 -11.08 -5.86 7.02
CA ARG A 125 -10.68 -4.45 7.07
C ARG A 125 -9.34 -4.28 7.77
N PRO A 126 -8.46 -3.44 7.22
CA PRO A 126 -7.18 -3.16 7.85
C PRO A 126 -7.33 -2.24 9.08
N ARG A 127 -8.46 -1.51 9.18
CA ARG A 127 -8.77 -0.59 10.29
C ARG A 127 -10.13 -0.95 10.92
N PRO A 128 -10.29 -0.81 12.26
CA PRO A 128 -11.55 -1.11 12.93
C PRO A 128 -12.66 -0.13 12.51
N GLY A 129 -13.93 -0.54 12.68
CA GLY A 129 -15.11 0.28 12.43
C GLY A 129 -16.04 -0.28 11.34
N ALA A 130 -17.10 0.46 10.99
CA ALA A 130 -18.01 0.07 9.92
C ALA A 130 -17.40 0.36 8.55
N PRO A 131 -17.67 -0.47 7.50
CA PRO A 131 -17.16 -0.24 6.16
C PRO A 131 -17.95 0.82 5.38
N PHE A 132 -18.82 1.57 6.05
CA PHE A 132 -19.70 2.59 5.45
C PHE A 132 -19.70 3.85 6.28
N THR A 133 -19.77 4.99 5.59
CA THR A 133 -20.00 6.30 6.19
C THR A 133 -21.30 6.89 5.64
N ALA A 134 -22.20 7.25 6.56
CA ALA A 134 -23.44 7.94 6.21
C ALA A 134 -23.14 9.42 5.91
N ILE A 135 -23.32 9.84 4.67
CA ILE A 135 -23.04 11.21 4.21
C ILE A 135 -24.33 11.88 3.82
N GLN A 136 -24.58 13.06 4.38
CA GLN A 136 -25.70 13.92 3.98
C GLN A 136 -25.34 14.68 2.71
N LEU A 137 -26.22 14.60 1.71
CA LEU A 137 -26.13 15.32 0.45
C LEU A 137 -26.84 16.69 0.57
N ASP A 138 -26.57 17.59 -0.38
CA ASP A 138 -27.13 18.96 -0.35
C ASP A 138 -28.67 19.01 -0.57
N ASP A 139 -29.22 17.93 -1.14
CA ASP A 139 -30.70 17.79 -1.25
C ASP A 139 -31.37 17.32 0.05
N GLY A 140 -30.60 17.11 1.12
CA GLY A 140 -31.04 16.65 2.43
C GLY A 140 -31.15 15.13 2.58
N SER A 141 -30.93 14.35 1.53
CA SER A 141 -30.88 12.89 1.60
C SER A 141 -29.59 12.41 2.27
N THR A 142 -29.64 11.21 2.87
CA THR A 142 -28.44 10.56 3.45
C THR A 142 -28.16 9.26 2.72
N VAL A 143 -26.90 9.05 2.34
CA VAL A 143 -26.45 7.88 1.61
C VAL A 143 -25.26 7.24 2.32
N ASP A 144 -25.30 5.93 2.50
CA ASP A 144 -24.18 5.15 3.02
C ASP A 144 -23.20 4.85 1.88
N PHE A 145 -22.05 5.55 1.87
CA PHE A 145 -20.95 5.28 0.96
C PHE A 145 -19.97 4.29 1.58
N TRP A 146 -19.37 3.48 0.74
CA TRP A 146 -18.33 2.54 1.19
C TRP A 146 -17.04 3.27 1.53
N THR A 147 -16.44 2.94 2.69
CA THR A 147 -15.23 3.56 3.23
C THR A 147 -14.36 2.49 3.89
N THR A 148 -13.58 1.78 3.08
CA THR A 148 -12.76 0.66 3.55
C THR A 148 -11.73 1.11 4.59
N PHE A 149 -11.11 2.27 4.44
CA PHE A 149 -10.01 2.73 5.28
C PHE A 149 -10.44 3.76 6.32
N SER A 150 -10.87 4.94 5.91
CA SER A 150 -11.33 6.01 6.81
C SER A 150 -12.64 6.61 6.30
N ASP A 151 -13.34 7.34 7.15
CA ASP A 151 -14.63 8.01 6.83
C ASP A 151 -14.50 9.10 5.77
N THR A 152 -13.30 9.57 5.48
CA THR A 152 -12.98 10.56 4.45
C THR A 152 -12.46 9.96 3.15
N GLN A 153 -12.19 8.65 3.11
CA GLN A 153 -11.67 7.92 1.95
C GLN A 153 -12.78 7.08 1.32
N LEU A 154 -13.38 7.59 0.26
CA LEU A 154 -14.54 6.97 -0.40
C LEU A 154 -14.09 5.96 -1.46
N ASP A 155 -14.63 4.74 -1.36
CA ASP A 155 -14.26 3.66 -2.27
C ASP A 155 -14.79 3.91 -3.68
N ILE A 156 -13.92 3.71 -4.66
CA ILE A 156 -14.21 3.84 -6.09
C ILE A 156 -14.86 2.56 -6.60
N ASN A 157 -15.96 2.69 -7.31
CA ASN A 157 -16.57 1.57 -8.03
C ASN A 157 -15.80 1.33 -9.35
N VAL A 158 -14.79 0.49 -9.28
CA VAL A 158 -13.93 0.18 -10.44
C VAL A 158 -14.60 -0.69 -11.51
N GLU A 159 -15.83 -1.18 -11.25
CA GLU A 159 -16.57 -2.02 -12.19
C GLU A 159 -17.42 -1.21 -13.17
N VAL A 160 -17.66 0.08 -12.89
CA VAL A 160 -18.42 0.98 -13.74
C VAL A 160 -17.53 1.88 -14.59
N THR A 161 -18.10 2.41 -15.67
CA THR A 161 -17.37 3.27 -16.62
C THR A 161 -16.76 4.48 -15.92
N ALA A 162 -17.51 5.19 -15.06
CA ALA A 162 -17.02 6.39 -14.37
C ALA A 162 -15.78 6.12 -13.49
N GLY A 163 -15.76 5.01 -12.74
CA GLY A 163 -14.60 4.62 -11.94
C GLY A 163 -13.39 4.24 -12.81
N ARG A 164 -13.61 3.52 -13.91
CA ARG A 164 -12.55 3.15 -14.86
C ARG A 164 -11.96 4.38 -15.56
N GLU A 165 -12.79 5.30 -16.01
CA GLU A 165 -12.35 6.55 -16.66
C GLU A 165 -11.55 7.44 -15.71
N TYR A 166 -11.93 7.45 -14.42
CA TYR A 166 -11.15 8.13 -13.38
C TYR A 166 -9.74 7.56 -13.29
N LEU A 167 -9.58 6.24 -13.12
CA LEU A 167 -8.27 5.60 -13.08
C LEU A 167 -7.48 5.80 -14.38
N ASP A 168 -8.15 5.74 -15.54
CA ASP A 168 -7.52 6.01 -16.83
C ASP A 168 -7.01 7.44 -16.97
N SER A 169 -7.69 8.40 -16.36
CA SER A 169 -7.23 9.79 -16.36
C SER A 169 -5.90 9.94 -15.65
N ILE A 170 -5.71 9.22 -14.54
CA ILE A 170 -4.47 9.21 -13.77
C ILE A 170 -3.36 8.50 -14.57
N LEU A 171 -3.65 7.32 -15.15
CA LEU A 171 -2.68 6.59 -15.98
C LEU A 171 -2.16 7.44 -17.14
N ARG A 172 -3.06 8.16 -17.83
CA ARG A 172 -2.65 9.10 -18.90
C ARG A 172 -1.76 10.21 -18.38
N LYS A 173 -2.08 10.75 -17.20
CA LYS A 173 -1.27 11.81 -16.57
C LYS A 173 0.12 11.32 -16.22
N PHE A 174 0.23 10.12 -15.64
CA PHE A 174 1.50 9.48 -15.32
C PHE A 174 2.36 9.25 -16.56
N SER A 175 1.77 8.70 -17.63
CA SER A 175 2.47 8.47 -18.90
C SER A 175 3.02 9.79 -19.49
N GLN A 176 2.22 10.87 -19.48
CA GLN A 176 2.65 12.20 -19.94
C GLN A 176 3.82 12.76 -19.10
N ALA A 177 3.85 12.45 -17.79
CA ALA A 177 4.90 12.87 -16.87
C ALA A 177 6.11 11.91 -16.85
N ARG A 178 6.20 10.95 -17.78
CA ARG A 178 7.30 9.99 -17.89
C ARG A 178 7.44 9.03 -16.71
N VAL A 179 6.38 8.81 -15.95
CA VAL A 179 6.34 7.71 -14.98
C VAL A 179 6.50 6.39 -15.75
N ARG A 180 7.32 5.48 -15.24
CA ARG A 180 7.62 4.19 -15.87
C ARG A 180 7.10 3.00 -15.07
N GLU A 181 6.92 3.17 -13.79
CA GLU A 181 6.40 2.15 -12.89
C GLU A 181 5.26 2.73 -12.06
N ILE A 182 4.27 1.90 -11.77
CA ILE A 182 3.11 2.28 -10.95
C ILE A 182 2.97 1.27 -9.83
N ARG A 183 2.99 1.74 -8.58
CA ARG A 183 2.60 0.93 -7.45
C ARG A 183 1.07 0.99 -7.31
N LEU A 184 0.42 -0.15 -7.44
CA LEU A 184 -1.02 -0.28 -7.23
C LEU A 184 -1.28 -0.42 -5.74
N ASP A 185 -1.67 0.69 -5.12
CA ASP A 185 -1.97 0.77 -3.70
C ASP A 185 -3.38 0.27 -3.40
N ALA A 186 -3.53 -0.44 -2.29
CA ALA A 186 -4.81 -0.96 -1.81
C ALA A 186 -5.59 -1.82 -2.83
N ALA A 187 -4.89 -2.41 -3.82
CA ALA A 187 -5.52 -3.12 -4.93
C ALA A 187 -6.34 -4.35 -4.48
N GLY A 188 -5.95 -4.97 -3.37
CA GLY A 188 -6.66 -6.13 -2.80
C GLY A 188 -8.11 -5.85 -2.40
N TYR A 189 -8.46 -4.60 -2.19
CA TYR A 189 -9.78 -4.15 -1.72
C TYR A 189 -10.71 -3.66 -2.84
N ALA A 190 -10.27 -3.60 -4.08
CA ALA A 190 -10.99 -2.90 -5.16
C ALA A 190 -12.38 -3.48 -5.47
N ILE A 191 -12.60 -4.78 -5.28
CA ILE A 191 -13.85 -5.48 -5.61
C ILE A 191 -14.61 -5.86 -4.35
N LYS A 192 -15.92 -5.56 -4.32
CA LYS A 192 -16.80 -5.89 -3.19
C LYS A 192 -17.88 -6.88 -3.62
N ARG A 193 -18.04 -7.97 -2.83
CA ARG A 193 -19.07 -8.99 -3.06
C ARG A 193 -19.71 -9.39 -1.76
N ARG A 194 -21.02 -9.47 -1.77
CA ARG A 194 -21.83 -10.01 -0.66
C ARG A 194 -21.35 -11.39 -0.23
N GLY A 195 -21.38 -11.63 1.08
CA GLY A 195 -21.06 -12.94 1.66
C GLY A 195 -19.58 -13.32 1.60
N THR A 196 -18.71 -12.39 1.20
CA THR A 196 -17.26 -12.58 1.10
C THR A 196 -16.51 -11.67 2.06
N ALA A 197 -15.19 -11.83 2.14
CA ALA A 197 -14.33 -10.91 2.88
C ALA A 197 -14.10 -9.56 2.16
N CYS A 198 -14.58 -9.37 0.93
CA CYS A 198 -14.31 -8.20 0.08
C CYS A 198 -12.82 -7.86 -0.04
N PHE A 199 -11.98 -8.89 0.04
CA PHE A 199 -10.53 -8.76 -0.03
C PHE A 199 -9.95 -9.91 -0.82
N MET A 200 -9.10 -9.62 -1.79
CA MET A 200 -8.37 -10.59 -2.61
C MET A 200 -9.29 -11.60 -3.30
N LEU A 201 -10.42 -11.13 -3.81
CA LEU A 201 -11.36 -11.96 -4.57
C LEU A 201 -10.78 -12.35 -5.94
N PRO A 202 -11.24 -13.44 -6.57
CA PRO A 202 -10.83 -13.79 -7.94
C PRO A 202 -10.99 -12.62 -8.92
N GLU A 203 -12.12 -11.90 -8.85
CA GLU A 203 -12.41 -10.72 -9.67
C GLU A 203 -11.44 -9.55 -9.40
N THR A 204 -10.85 -9.47 -8.20
CA THR A 204 -9.81 -8.49 -7.90
C THR A 204 -8.56 -8.73 -8.75
N PHE A 205 -8.18 -10.00 -8.96
CA PHE A 205 -7.04 -10.34 -9.82
C PHE A 205 -7.32 -10.05 -11.30
N GLU A 206 -8.56 -10.27 -11.75
CA GLU A 206 -8.98 -9.90 -13.11
C GLU A 206 -8.89 -8.38 -13.30
N PHE A 207 -9.36 -7.60 -12.32
CA PHE A 207 -9.25 -6.14 -12.33
C PHE A 207 -7.79 -5.67 -12.35
N ILE A 208 -6.93 -6.23 -11.47
CA ILE A 208 -5.50 -5.91 -11.43
C ILE A 208 -4.82 -6.23 -12.77
N SER A 209 -5.15 -7.38 -13.36
CA SER A 209 -4.58 -7.79 -14.66
C SER A 209 -5.02 -6.85 -15.79
N GLU A 210 -6.28 -6.44 -15.81
CA GLU A 210 -6.81 -5.48 -16.79
C GLU A 210 -6.16 -4.10 -16.64
N LEU A 211 -6.05 -3.60 -15.39
CA LEU A 211 -5.41 -2.32 -15.10
C LEU A 211 -3.92 -2.34 -15.47
N SER A 212 -3.24 -3.45 -15.18
CA SER A 212 -1.84 -3.66 -15.57
C SER A 212 -1.64 -3.67 -17.08
N ARG A 213 -2.55 -4.33 -17.81
CA ARG A 213 -2.53 -4.31 -19.28
C ARG A 213 -2.65 -2.89 -19.83
N ARG A 214 -3.59 -2.09 -19.29
CA ARG A 214 -3.79 -0.68 -19.70
C ARG A 214 -2.59 0.19 -19.38
N ALA A 215 -1.95 0.00 -18.20
CA ALA A 215 -0.71 0.67 -17.86
C ALA A 215 0.43 0.31 -18.81
N ASN A 216 0.56 -0.97 -19.18
CA ASN A 216 1.56 -1.45 -20.13
C ASN A 216 1.37 -0.85 -21.54
N GLU A 217 0.14 -0.67 -22.00
CA GLU A 217 -0.17 0.00 -23.28
C GLU A 217 0.29 1.47 -23.30
N LEU A 218 0.36 2.11 -22.11
CA LEU A 218 0.90 3.45 -21.91
C LEU A 218 2.42 3.46 -21.60
N GLY A 219 3.08 2.31 -21.67
CA GLY A 219 4.53 2.17 -21.46
C GLY A 219 4.96 2.13 -20.00
N MET A 220 4.06 1.77 -19.08
CA MET A 220 4.32 1.69 -17.64
C MET A 220 4.18 0.24 -17.15
N GLN A 221 5.06 -0.19 -16.24
CA GLN A 221 4.97 -1.47 -15.54
C GLN A 221 4.19 -1.28 -14.23
N THR A 222 3.58 -2.35 -13.73
CA THR A 222 2.88 -2.33 -12.46
C THR A 222 3.59 -3.15 -11.40
N LEU A 223 3.65 -2.61 -10.20
CA LEU A 223 4.04 -3.26 -8.97
C LEU A 223 2.80 -3.32 -8.08
N VAL A 224 2.38 -4.52 -7.71
CA VAL A 224 1.16 -4.71 -6.91
C VAL A 224 1.54 -4.82 -5.44
N GLU A 225 0.95 -3.96 -4.62
CA GLU A 225 1.09 -4.02 -3.17
C GLU A 225 0.04 -4.95 -2.60
N ILE A 226 0.49 -6.07 -2.04
CA ILE A 226 -0.36 -7.05 -1.38
C ILE A 226 0.40 -7.67 -0.21
N HIS A 227 -0.13 -7.41 0.99
CA HIS A 227 0.25 -8.13 2.18
C HIS A 227 -0.64 -9.36 2.33
N SER A 228 -0.05 -10.54 2.20
CA SER A 228 -0.77 -11.81 2.30
C SER A 228 0.21 -12.95 2.59
N HIS A 229 -0.34 -14.10 2.97
CA HIS A 229 0.44 -15.33 3.13
C HIS A 229 1.40 -15.56 1.94
N TYR A 230 2.62 -15.99 2.19
CA TYR A 230 3.68 -16.12 1.18
C TYR A 230 3.29 -16.95 -0.05
N GLN A 231 2.46 -18.00 0.12
CA GLN A 231 1.98 -18.79 -1.02
C GLN A 231 1.03 -18.02 -1.92
N THR A 232 0.23 -17.12 -1.33
CA THR A 232 -0.64 -16.20 -2.07
C THR A 232 0.22 -15.20 -2.85
N GLN A 233 1.28 -14.66 -2.25
CA GLN A 233 2.23 -13.78 -2.95
C GLN A 233 2.86 -14.48 -4.16
N ILE A 234 3.28 -15.75 -4.03
CA ILE A 234 3.82 -16.54 -5.14
C ILE A 234 2.78 -16.72 -6.25
N ALA A 235 1.52 -17.03 -5.87
CA ALA A 235 0.44 -17.22 -6.84
C ALA A 235 0.15 -15.92 -7.61
N ILE A 236 0.06 -14.79 -6.91
CA ILE A 236 -0.17 -13.46 -7.50
C ILE A 236 0.96 -13.07 -8.45
N ALA A 237 2.21 -13.29 -8.03
CA ALA A 237 3.37 -12.95 -8.84
C ALA A 237 3.37 -13.62 -10.23
N SER A 238 2.67 -14.75 -10.38
CA SER A 238 2.53 -15.45 -11.66
C SER A 238 1.58 -14.74 -12.63
N SER A 239 0.69 -13.87 -12.13
CA SER A 239 -0.38 -13.22 -12.91
C SER A 239 -0.24 -11.71 -13.05
N VAL A 240 0.74 -11.09 -12.36
CA VAL A 240 0.97 -9.64 -12.39
C VAL A 240 2.41 -9.32 -12.83
N GLY A 241 2.65 -8.05 -13.18
CA GLY A 241 3.97 -7.60 -13.60
C GLY A 241 5.03 -7.80 -12.53
N ARG A 242 4.84 -7.22 -11.36
CA ARG A 242 5.74 -7.29 -10.21
C ARG A 242 4.97 -7.29 -8.89
N VAL A 243 5.58 -7.85 -7.85
CA VAL A 243 5.07 -7.85 -6.46
C VAL A 243 6.17 -7.38 -5.50
N TYR A 244 5.81 -6.97 -4.30
CA TYR A 244 6.79 -6.82 -3.22
C TYR A 244 7.17 -8.18 -2.62
N ASP A 245 8.40 -8.29 -2.13
CA ASP A 245 8.82 -9.37 -1.24
C ASP A 245 8.69 -8.90 0.21
N PHE A 246 7.48 -9.03 0.76
CA PHE A 246 7.20 -8.69 2.15
C PHE A 246 7.53 -9.83 3.14
N ALA A 247 7.84 -11.02 2.66
CA ALA A 247 8.33 -12.09 3.52
C ALA A 247 9.82 -11.94 3.90
N LEU A 248 10.61 -11.27 3.06
CA LEU A 248 12.04 -11.07 3.29
C LEU A 248 12.36 -10.31 4.59
N PRO A 249 11.72 -9.15 4.91
CA PRO A 249 12.06 -8.36 6.09
C PRO A 249 11.96 -9.15 7.41
N PRO A 250 10.82 -9.79 7.76
CA PRO A 250 10.69 -10.53 9.00
C PRO A 250 11.61 -11.77 9.05
N LEU A 251 11.86 -12.44 7.91
CA LEU A 251 12.76 -13.60 7.87
C LEU A 251 14.23 -13.21 8.10
N VAL A 252 14.66 -12.07 7.58
CA VAL A 252 16.00 -11.54 7.84
C VAL A 252 16.15 -11.18 9.32
N LEU A 253 15.16 -10.51 9.94
CA LEU A 253 15.18 -10.22 11.37
C LEU A 253 15.23 -11.50 12.21
N HIS A 254 14.35 -12.47 11.92
CA HIS A 254 14.33 -13.77 12.61
C HIS A 254 15.72 -14.43 12.56
N SER A 255 16.28 -14.53 11.35
CA SER A 255 17.57 -15.17 11.16
C SER A 255 18.71 -14.46 11.91
N LEU A 256 18.72 -13.14 11.92
CA LEU A 256 19.74 -12.36 12.61
C LEU A 256 19.57 -12.39 14.15
N TYR A 257 18.35 -12.60 14.66
CA TYR A 257 18.10 -12.71 16.10
C TYR A 257 18.47 -14.09 16.65
N THR A 258 18.15 -15.13 15.89
CA THR A 258 18.28 -16.54 16.34
C THR A 258 19.56 -17.23 15.90
N GLY A 259 20.15 -16.77 14.79
CA GLY A 259 21.22 -17.48 14.09
C GLY A 259 20.71 -18.63 13.21
N ASP A 260 19.37 -18.83 13.13
CA ASP A 260 18.75 -19.81 12.25
C ASP A 260 18.33 -19.18 10.92
N PHE A 261 18.87 -19.70 9.83
CA PHE A 261 18.65 -19.22 8.46
C PHE A 261 17.78 -20.17 7.63
N ASP A 262 17.24 -21.23 8.20
CA ASP A 262 16.56 -22.26 7.40
C ASP A 262 15.25 -21.76 6.80
N ALA A 263 14.45 -20.98 7.53
CA ALA A 263 13.24 -20.36 6.99
C ALA A 263 13.58 -19.37 5.85
N LEU A 264 14.58 -18.53 6.03
CA LEU A 264 15.07 -17.61 5.01
C LEU A 264 15.57 -18.35 3.75
N LYS A 265 16.36 -19.42 3.90
CA LYS A 265 16.81 -20.24 2.78
C LYS A 265 15.66 -20.88 2.02
N ARG A 266 14.66 -21.43 2.74
CA ARG A 266 13.45 -22.00 2.12
C ARG A 266 12.73 -20.93 1.29
N TRP A 267 12.56 -19.73 1.84
CA TRP A 267 11.94 -18.62 1.13
C TRP A 267 12.72 -18.23 -0.13
N LEU A 268 14.01 -17.95 -0.02
CA LEU A 268 14.84 -17.53 -1.15
C LEU A 268 14.88 -18.55 -2.30
N ALA A 269 14.62 -19.84 -2.01
CA ALA A 269 14.52 -20.88 -3.04
C ALA A 269 13.23 -20.77 -3.87
N VAL A 270 12.11 -20.31 -3.27
CA VAL A 270 10.79 -20.28 -3.90
C VAL A 270 10.24 -18.86 -4.17
N ALA A 271 10.90 -17.83 -3.63
CA ALA A 271 10.48 -16.43 -3.79
C ALA A 271 10.31 -16.04 -5.27
N PRO A 272 9.30 -15.26 -5.61
CA PRO A 272 9.13 -14.73 -6.96
C PRO A 272 10.38 -13.99 -7.43
N ARG A 273 10.73 -14.15 -8.71
CA ARG A 273 11.88 -13.46 -9.32
C ARG A 273 11.50 -12.07 -9.87
N ASN A 274 10.23 -11.86 -10.14
CA ASN A 274 9.65 -10.57 -10.53
C ASN A 274 9.19 -9.78 -9.31
N CYS A 275 10.00 -9.73 -8.27
CA CYS A 275 9.69 -8.98 -7.05
C CYS A 275 10.60 -7.76 -6.85
N VAL A 276 10.11 -6.85 -6.02
CA VAL A 276 10.87 -5.76 -5.42
C VAL A 276 11.19 -6.16 -3.98
N THR A 277 12.48 -6.33 -3.68
CA THR A 277 12.94 -6.68 -2.33
C THR A 277 13.05 -5.43 -1.47
N VAL A 278 12.46 -5.46 -0.28
CA VAL A 278 12.51 -4.39 0.71
C VAL A 278 12.97 -4.94 2.05
N LEU A 279 13.47 -4.09 2.94
CA LEU A 279 13.56 -4.34 4.38
C LEU A 279 12.64 -3.41 5.15
N ASP A 280 12.45 -2.21 4.63
CA ASP A 280 11.61 -1.14 5.16
C ASP A 280 10.87 -0.44 4.02
N THR A 281 9.71 0.07 4.34
CA THR A 281 8.89 0.95 3.50
C THR A 281 8.39 2.11 4.36
N HIS A 282 7.42 2.88 3.89
CA HIS A 282 6.71 3.87 4.71
C HIS A 282 5.75 3.23 5.73
N ASP A 283 5.43 1.94 5.54
CA ASP A 283 4.62 1.11 6.46
C ASP A 283 5.49 0.42 7.51
N GLY A 284 4.84 -0.32 8.42
CA GLY A 284 5.51 -1.17 9.38
C GLY A 284 6.12 -2.44 8.76
N ILE A 285 6.82 -3.20 9.58
CA ILE A 285 7.40 -4.50 9.20
C ILE A 285 6.26 -5.53 9.17
N GLY A 286 5.95 -6.09 8.01
CA GLY A 286 4.92 -7.10 7.81
C GLY A 286 5.24 -8.40 8.57
N ILE A 287 4.30 -8.89 9.36
CA ILE A 287 4.43 -10.16 10.11
C ILE A 287 3.51 -11.23 9.51
N HIS A 288 2.37 -10.80 9.04
CA HIS A 288 1.34 -11.64 8.43
C HIS A 288 1.86 -12.47 7.24
N ASP A 289 2.82 -11.92 6.50
CA ASP A 289 3.40 -12.52 5.29
C ASP A 289 4.15 -13.83 5.56
N VAL A 290 4.64 -14.03 6.78
CA VAL A 290 5.40 -15.23 7.19
C VAL A 290 4.67 -16.11 8.20
N ALA A 291 3.55 -15.62 8.75
CA ALA A 291 2.74 -16.30 9.75
C ALA A 291 1.76 -17.31 9.13
N ARG A 292 1.21 -18.17 9.97
CA ARG A 292 0.09 -19.04 9.60
C ARG A 292 -1.14 -18.21 9.24
N GLN A 293 -1.85 -18.58 8.17
CA GLN A 293 -3.07 -17.90 7.75
C GLN A 293 -4.06 -18.86 7.09
N GLY A 294 -5.35 -18.78 7.47
CA GLY A 294 -6.43 -19.51 6.80
C GLY A 294 -6.22 -21.03 6.72
N GLY A 295 -5.52 -21.61 7.69
CA GLY A 295 -5.18 -23.04 7.72
C GLY A 295 -3.92 -23.40 6.91
N LEU A 296 -3.26 -22.44 6.28
CA LEU A 296 -1.96 -22.61 5.61
C LEU A 296 -0.83 -22.41 6.63
N GLU A 297 0.17 -23.29 6.60
CA GLU A 297 1.35 -23.18 7.46
C GLU A 297 2.24 -21.98 7.04
N GLY A 298 2.70 -21.19 8.03
CA GLY A 298 3.63 -20.09 7.82
C GLY A 298 5.04 -20.55 7.45
N LEU A 299 5.88 -19.60 7.06
CA LEU A 299 7.32 -19.81 6.95
C LEU A 299 7.98 -19.91 8.33
N LEU A 300 7.37 -19.26 9.33
CA LEU A 300 7.71 -19.34 10.75
C LEU A 300 6.56 -20.02 11.52
N ALA A 301 6.91 -20.75 12.59
CA ALA A 301 5.93 -21.28 13.53
C ALA A 301 5.36 -20.16 14.41
N ASP A 302 4.21 -20.40 15.04
CA ASP A 302 3.51 -19.36 15.83
C ASP A 302 4.38 -18.82 16.99
N ASP A 303 5.14 -19.68 17.67
CA ASP A 303 6.09 -19.31 18.73
C ASP A 303 7.30 -18.53 18.20
N GLU A 304 7.75 -18.82 16.99
CA GLU A 304 8.80 -18.05 16.31
C GLU A 304 8.32 -16.64 15.93
N VAL A 305 7.06 -16.53 15.46
CA VAL A 305 6.40 -15.24 15.16
C VAL A 305 6.28 -14.41 16.44
N ASP A 306 5.78 -15.00 17.54
CA ASP A 306 5.67 -14.32 18.83
C ASP A 306 7.05 -13.85 19.36
N SER A 307 8.06 -14.71 19.25
CA SER A 307 9.43 -14.39 19.62
C SER A 307 10.01 -13.25 18.80
N LEU A 308 9.77 -13.24 17.50
CA LEU A 308 10.18 -12.18 16.57
C LEU A 308 9.58 -10.83 16.99
N VAL A 309 8.26 -10.76 17.14
CA VAL A 309 7.54 -9.54 17.52
C VAL A 309 8.02 -9.02 18.88
N ASN A 310 8.10 -9.90 19.89
CA ASN A 310 8.59 -9.55 21.22
C ASN A 310 10.03 -9.04 21.21
N THR A 311 10.87 -9.60 20.33
CA THR A 311 12.27 -9.17 20.19
C THR A 311 12.35 -7.77 19.56
N ILE A 312 11.53 -7.47 18.55
CA ILE A 312 11.42 -6.12 17.98
C ILE A 312 11.01 -5.12 19.09
N HIS A 313 9.94 -5.42 19.82
CA HIS A 313 9.48 -4.56 20.91
C HIS A 313 10.55 -4.33 21.99
N LYS A 314 11.28 -5.37 22.34
CA LYS A 314 12.38 -5.26 23.32
C LYS A 314 13.53 -4.40 22.80
N LYS A 315 13.95 -4.59 21.53
CA LYS A 315 15.07 -3.85 20.94
C LYS A 315 14.78 -2.36 20.76
N THR A 316 13.50 -2.02 20.54
CA THR A 316 13.01 -0.63 20.41
C THR A 316 12.64 0.00 21.75
N GLY A 317 12.92 -0.66 22.88
CA GLY A 317 12.54 -0.14 24.20
C GLY A 317 11.03 0.03 24.40
N GLY A 318 10.20 -0.71 23.67
CA GLY A 318 8.74 -0.63 23.66
C GLY A 318 8.14 0.45 22.77
N GLU A 319 8.94 1.23 22.02
CA GLU A 319 8.45 2.25 21.10
C GLU A 319 7.57 1.63 20.02
N SER A 320 8.02 0.53 19.41
CA SER A 320 7.25 -0.17 18.37
C SER A 320 5.89 -0.69 18.87
N ALA A 321 5.80 -1.13 20.14
CA ALA A 321 4.53 -1.54 20.72
C ALA A 321 3.56 -0.36 20.89
N ARG A 322 4.07 0.81 21.29
CA ARG A 322 3.27 2.04 21.39
C ARG A 322 2.81 2.55 20.02
N ALA A 323 3.71 2.53 19.02
CA ALA A 323 3.43 2.97 17.67
C ALA A 323 2.44 2.06 16.95
N SER A 324 2.46 0.75 17.23
CA SER A 324 1.50 -0.20 16.65
C SER A 324 0.09 -0.07 17.29
N GLY A 325 -0.04 0.64 18.41
CA GLY A 325 -1.32 1.00 19.05
C GLY A 325 -2.19 -0.20 19.37
N HIS A 326 -3.52 -0.04 19.24
CA HIS A 326 -4.50 -1.10 19.47
C HIS A 326 -4.38 -2.30 18.51
N ALA A 327 -3.73 -2.15 17.36
CA ALA A 327 -3.43 -3.26 16.46
C ALA A 327 -2.47 -4.29 17.10
N ALA A 328 -1.64 -3.87 18.06
CA ALA A 328 -0.75 -4.76 18.82
C ALA A 328 -1.48 -5.64 19.85
N SER A 329 -2.75 -5.37 20.15
CA SER A 329 -3.57 -6.12 21.12
C SER A 329 -4.47 -7.20 20.49
N ASN A 330 -4.59 -7.27 19.17
CA ASN A 330 -5.31 -8.32 18.48
C ASN A 330 -4.35 -9.45 18.09
N LEU A 331 -4.82 -10.69 18.23
CA LEU A 331 -4.09 -11.93 17.93
C LEU A 331 -3.54 -12.01 16.49
N ASP A 332 -4.00 -11.14 15.59
CA ASP A 332 -3.53 -11.02 14.21
C ASP A 332 -2.71 -9.73 14.04
N ILE A 333 -1.44 -9.77 14.45
CA ILE A 333 -0.52 -8.66 14.20
C ILE A 333 -0.20 -8.62 12.69
N TYR A 334 -0.81 -7.66 12.01
CA TYR A 334 -0.58 -7.44 10.58
C TYR A 334 0.85 -6.92 10.33
N GLN A 335 1.28 -5.92 11.10
CA GLN A 335 2.62 -5.33 10.99
C GLN A 335 3.08 -4.72 12.33
N VAL A 336 4.40 -4.58 12.47
CA VAL A 336 5.04 -3.88 13.60
C VAL A 336 5.62 -2.56 13.13
N ASN A 337 5.13 -1.44 13.67
CA ASN A 337 5.61 -0.10 13.32
C ASN A 337 6.97 0.16 13.99
N SER A 338 8.02 0.09 13.21
CA SER A 338 9.40 0.37 13.61
C SER A 338 10.27 0.59 12.40
N THR A 339 11.28 1.44 12.51
CA THR A 339 12.36 1.45 11.52
C THR A 339 13.15 0.14 11.62
N TYR A 340 13.65 -0.31 10.49
CA TYR A 340 14.42 -1.56 10.44
C TYR A 340 15.73 -1.46 11.22
N TYR A 341 16.32 -0.27 11.27
CA TYR A 341 17.52 0.01 12.04
C TYR A 341 17.29 -0.13 13.54
N ASP A 342 16.17 0.42 14.07
CA ASP A 342 15.80 0.26 15.47
C ASP A 342 15.41 -1.20 15.80
N ALA A 343 14.73 -1.89 14.90
CA ALA A 343 14.43 -3.31 15.07
C ALA A 343 15.71 -4.14 15.23
N LEU A 344 16.83 -3.74 14.61
CA LEU A 344 18.13 -4.36 14.78
C LEU A 344 18.92 -3.83 16.01
N GLY A 345 18.27 -2.98 16.84
CA GLY A 345 18.89 -2.38 18.05
C GLY A 345 19.98 -1.37 17.72
N ARG A 346 19.86 -0.69 16.58
CA ARG A 346 20.80 0.33 16.06
C ARG A 346 22.23 -0.21 15.89
N SER A 347 22.33 -1.46 15.46
CA SER A 347 23.62 -2.11 15.20
C SER A 347 24.00 -1.95 13.73
N ASP A 348 24.99 -1.12 13.41
CA ASP A 348 25.49 -0.93 12.05
C ASP A 348 25.92 -2.24 11.40
N ALA A 349 26.60 -3.11 12.13
CA ALA A 349 27.06 -4.38 11.61
C ALA A 349 25.91 -5.29 11.19
N MET A 350 24.87 -5.41 12.03
CA MET A 350 23.67 -6.20 11.72
C MET A 350 22.89 -5.57 10.57
N TYR A 351 22.82 -4.24 10.54
CA TYR A 351 22.13 -3.52 9.48
C TYR A 351 22.78 -3.69 8.11
N LEU A 352 24.12 -3.61 8.05
CA LEU A 352 24.88 -3.86 6.83
C LEU A 352 24.72 -5.30 6.32
N ILE A 353 24.69 -6.30 7.24
CA ILE A 353 24.42 -7.70 6.89
C ILE A 353 23.00 -7.83 6.32
N ALA A 354 22.00 -7.22 6.97
CA ALA A 354 20.62 -7.26 6.49
C ALA A 354 20.49 -6.65 5.07
N ARG A 355 21.10 -5.48 4.84
CA ARG A 355 21.13 -4.85 3.51
C ARG A 355 21.88 -5.69 2.47
N ALA A 356 22.98 -6.32 2.86
CA ALA A 356 23.68 -7.26 1.95
C ALA A 356 22.77 -8.43 1.56
N ILE A 357 22.05 -9.04 2.52
CA ILE A 357 21.07 -10.08 2.20
C ILE A 357 20.01 -9.57 1.22
N GLN A 358 19.44 -8.39 1.45
CA GLN A 358 18.46 -7.78 0.56
C GLN A 358 19.01 -7.58 -0.86
N PHE A 359 20.21 -7.03 -1.00
CA PHE A 359 20.79 -6.70 -2.32
C PHE A 359 21.17 -7.94 -3.12
N PHE A 360 21.45 -9.06 -2.47
CA PHE A 360 21.77 -10.33 -3.12
C PHE A 360 20.57 -11.28 -3.18
N ALA A 361 19.43 -10.94 -2.57
CA ALA A 361 18.19 -11.69 -2.74
C ALA A 361 17.67 -11.55 -4.18
N PRO A 362 16.92 -12.56 -4.69
CA PRO A 362 16.31 -12.47 -6.01
C PRO A 362 15.29 -11.31 -6.07
N GLY A 363 15.37 -10.47 -7.09
CA GLY A 363 14.48 -9.33 -7.29
C GLY A 363 15.22 -8.03 -7.53
N THR A 364 14.50 -6.92 -7.51
CA THR A 364 15.07 -5.56 -7.58
C THR A 364 15.06 -4.94 -6.20
N PRO A 365 16.20 -4.58 -5.62
CA PRO A 365 16.23 -3.96 -4.29
C PRO A 365 15.69 -2.52 -4.33
N GLN A 366 14.78 -2.22 -3.41
CA GLN A 366 14.29 -0.87 -3.13
C GLN A 366 14.66 -0.51 -1.70
N VAL A 367 15.25 0.65 -1.49
CA VAL A 367 15.63 1.16 -0.17
C VAL A 367 14.81 2.39 0.15
N TYR A 368 14.06 2.33 1.26
CA TYR A 368 13.32 3.47 1.78
C TYR A 368 14.29 4.52 2.34
N TYR A 369 14.00 5.81 2.14
CA TYR A 369 14.95 6.88 2.48
C TYR A 369 15.32 6.90 3.98
N VAL A 370 14.39 6.57 4.88
CA VAL A 370 14.67 6.48 6.33
C VAL A 370 15.71 5.41 6.57
N GLY A 371 15.54 4.24 5.96
CA GLY A 371 16.52 3.16 6.05
C GLY A 371 17.83 3.45 5.34
N LEU A 372 17.82 4.18 4.21
CA LEU A 372 19.05 4.60 3.54
C LEU A 372 19.96 5.41 4.48
N LEU A 373 19.35 6.20 5.35
CA LEU A 373 20.06 7.07 6.31
C LEU A 373 20.21 6.43 7.69
N ALA A 374 19.89 5.13 7.85
CA ALA A 374 19.85 4.45 9.14
C ALA A 374 19.05 5.24 10.20
N GLY A 375 17.89 5.79 9.78
CA GLY A 375 17.02 6.59 10.64
C GLY A 375 16.38 5.74 11.74
N GLY A 376 16.26 6.35 12.93
CA GLY A 376 15.54 5.76 14.06
C GLY A 376 14.05 6.09 14.03
N ASN A 377 13.30 5.46 14.97
CA ASN A 377 11.88 5.77 15.17
C ASN A 377 11.71 7.25 15.54
N ASP A 378 10.69 7.88 14.95
CA ASP A 378 10.24 9.21 15.31
C ASP A 378 8.92 9.08 16.08
N MET A 379 8.93 9.48 17.34
CA MET A 379 7.78 9.41 18.24
C MET A 379 7.20 10.80 18.54
N SER A 380 7.63 11.84 17.82
CA SER A 380 7.16 13.22 17.98
C SER A 380 5.77 13.45 17.39
#